data_3c1da044c65925af11f76e4a397a0eac
#
_entry.id   3c1da044c65925af11f76e4a397a0eac
#
_cell.length_a   1.000
_cell.length_b   1.000
_cell.length_c   1.000
_cell.angle_alpha   90.00
_cell.angle_beta   90.00
_cell.angle_gamma   90.00
#
_symmetry.space_group_name_H-M   'P 1'
#
loop_
_entity.id
_entity.type
_entity.pdbx_description
1 polymer ?
#
loop_
_entity_poly.entity_id
_entity_poly.type
_entity_poly.pdbx_seq_one_letter_code
_entity_poly.pdbx_strand_id
1 'polypeptide(L)'
;MILRIDTVLTDSCIEKTVGSNGTGNKRELMRRIRLVVAYDGTDYCGWQIQPNGITIEEVLNTTLKKLTGEDIHVIGASRTDSGVHALGNVAVFDTDSPIPPERMAYALNRKLPEDIVIVKSDEVPPNWHPRYQDRVSKTYEYHIYNAPVPDPMKRRYSTFVSFPMDADKMREGAAYLTGEHDFASFCNIRTNVENTVRTIDEIVIENSGSDITIRVTGNGFLYNMVRIIAGTLIRVGRGFYTPGKVKEILEARQRTEAGVTAPPEGLTLLRISYEEEGKCEAF
;
A
#
# COMPACT_ATOMS: atom_id res chain seq x y z
N MET A 1 -5.78 46.64 -46.36
CA MET A 1 -5.13 46.73 -47.67
C MET A 1 -4.68 45.31 -47.98
N ILE A 2 -5.55 44.58 -48.68
CA ILE A 2 -5.37 44.08 -50.05
C ILE A 2 -4.49 42.84 -50.07
N LEU A 3 -5.06 41.74 -50.26
CA LEU A 3 -5.57 40.87 -51.36
C LEU A 3 -4.63 39.68 -51.55
N ARG A 4 -5.15 38.42 -51.46
CA ARG A 4 -5.60 37.54 -52.58
C ARG A 4 -4.41 37.02 -53.43
N ILE A 5 -4.34 35.81 -53.93
CA ILE A 5 -5.28 34.89 -54.61
C ILE A 5 -4.60 33.55 -54.81
N ASP A 6 -5.36 32.48 -54.67
CA ASP A 6 -5.53 31.22 -55.40
C ASP A 6 -4.50 30.77 -56.46
N THR A 7 -4.30 29.46 -56.60
CA THR A 7 -4.74 28.61 -57.71
C THR A 7 -4.09 27.23 -57.68
N VAL A 8 -4.81 26.19 -57.45
CA VAL A 8 -5.22 24.99 -58.19
C VAL A 8 -4.39 24.61 -59.46
N LEU A 9 -4.02 23.33 -59.52
CA LEU A 9 -4.11 22.36 -60.66
C LEU A 9 -3.24 21.13 -60.35
N THR A 10 -3.80 19.97 -60.09
CA THR A 10 -4.26 18.81 -60.92
C THR A 10 -3.17 17.98 -61.60
N ASP A 11 -3.32 16.65 -61.34
CA ASP A 11 -3.05 15.48 -62.18
C ASP A 11 -1.58 15.03 -62.38
N SER A 12 -1.22 13.80 -62.09
CA SER A 12 -1.66 12.54 -62.68
C SER A 12 -0.87 11.34 -62.15
N CYS A 13 -1.57 10.22 -62.09
CA CYS A 13 -1.15 8.84 -61.87
C CYS A 13 0.25 8.44 -62.36
N ILE A 14 0.98 7.67 -61.55
CA ILE A 14 1.70 6.48 -61.99
C ILE A 14 1.68 5.43 -60.87
N GLU A 15 0.92 4.35 -61.05
CA GLU A 15 1.04 3.10 -60.34
C GLU A 15 2.42 2.49 -60.56
N LYS A 16 3.13 2.19 -59.46
CA LYS A 16 4.16 1.17 -59.42
C LYS A 16 3.91 0.26 -58.26
N THR A 17 3.29 -0.86 -58.55
CA THR A 17 3.30 -2.07 -57.73
C THR A 17 4.74 -2.50 -57.50
N VAL A 18 5.20 -2.35 -56.24
CA VAL A 18 6.38 -3.04 -55.71
C VAL A 18 5.91 -3.82 -54.51
N GLY A 19 6.02 -5.14 -54.62
CA GLY A 19 5.65 -6.08 -53.58
C GLY A 19 6.38 -5.77 -52.27
N SER A 20 5.65 -5.46 -51.23
CA SER A 20 6.14 -5.37 -49.89
C SER A 20 5.98 -6.71 -49.21
N ASN A 21 7.12 -7.43 -49.05
CA ASN A 21 7.25 -8.42 -48.01
C ASN A 21 7.09 -7.71 -46.66
N GLY A 22 5.87 -7.71 -46.16
CA GLY A 22 5.55 -7.15 -44.85
C GLY A 22 6.01 -8.07 -43.76
N THR A 23 7.25 -7.93 -43.31
CA THR A 23 7.58 -8.25 -41.91
C THR A 23 6.97 -7.15 -41.06
N GLY A 24 5.70 -7.32 -40.76
CA GLY A 24 5.00 -6.50 -39.79
C GLY A 24 5.69 -6.66 -38.44
N ASN A 25 6.51 -5.69 -38.08
CA ASN A 25 7.02 -5.48 -36.76
C ASN A 25 5.79 -5.14 -35.88
N LYS A 26 5.08 -6.16 -35.37
CA LYS A 26 4.17 -6.03 -34.26
C LYS A 26 5.07 -5.55 -33.10
N ARG A 27 5.14 -4.26 -32.86
CA ARG A 27 5.45 -3.77 -31.53
C ARG A 27 4.36 -4.38 -30.64
N GLU A 28 4.66 -5.51 -30.00
CA GLU A 28 3.85 -5.99 -28.90
C GLU A 28 3.79 -4.83 -27.91
N LEU A 29 2.58 -4.36 -27.66
CA LEU A 29 2.35 -3.30 -26.66
C LEU A 29 2.86 -3.84 -25.34
N MET A 30 3.77 -3.14 -24.68
CA MET A 30 4.21 -3.44 -23.30
C MET A 30 2.98 -3.75 -22.46
N ARG A 31 2.98 -4.92 -21.83
CA ARG A 31 1.88 -5.36 -20.97
C ARG A 31 2.11 -4.84 -19.57
N ARG A 32 1.05 -4.40 -18.92
CA ARG A 32 1.09 -4.01 -17.52
C ARG A 32 0.65 -5.15 -16.63
N ILE A 33 1.54 -5.62 -15.77
CA ILE A 33 1.31 -6.73 -14.84
C ILE A 33 1.10 -6.18 -13.44
N ARG A 34 -0.01 -6.61 -12.82
CA ARG A 34 -0.31 -6.36 -11.40
C ARG A 34 0.17 -7.54 -10.57
N LEU A 35 0.82 -7.24 -9.46
CA LEU A 35 1.25 -8.20 -8.45
C LEU A 35 0.53 -7.92 -7.12
N VAL A 36 0.10 -8.97 -6.44
CA VAL A 36 -0.26 -8.93 -5.02
C VAL A 36 0.90 -9.50 -4.23
N VAL A 37 1.47 -8.71 -3.33
CA VAL A 37 2.73 -8.99 -2.66
C VAL A 37 2.51 -9.13 -1.16
N ALA A 38 2.88 -10.29 -0.60
CA ALA A 38 2.97 -10.51 0.84
C ALA A 38 4.44 -10.50 1.28
N TYR A 39 4.73 -9.96 2.46
CA TYR A 39 6.09 -9.97 3.01
C TYR A 39 6.14 -9.85 4.53
N ASP A 40 7.13 -10.53 5.13
CA ASP A 40 7.63 -10.22 6.46
C ASP A 40 8.60 -9.04 6.36
N GLY A 41 8.20 -7.88 6.87
CA GLY A 41 8.97 -6.65 6.76
C GLY A 41 10.11 -6.50 7.78
N THR A 42 10.30 -7.48 8.69
CA THR A 42 11.22 -7.40 9.85
C THR A 42 12.62 -6.96 9.46
N ASP A 43 13.17 -7.56 8.41
CA ASP A 43 14.56 -7.36 8.01
C ASP A 43 14.70 -6.34 6.85
N TYR A 44 13.62 -5.57 6.56
CA TYR A 44 13.59 -4.61 5.46
C TYR A 44 13.41 -3.16 5.94
N CYS A 45 14.05 -2.24 5.22
CA CYS A 45 13.90 -0.80 5.42
C CYS A 45 12.60 -0.25 4.79
N GLY A 46 11.50 -1.04 4.86
CA GLY A 46 10.20 -0.71 4.31
C GLY A 46 10.08 -1.03 2.82
N TRP A 47 9.03 -0.47 2.21
CA TRP A 47 8.73 -0.71 0.80
C TRP A 47 9.68 0.02 -0.13
N GLN A 48 9.77 1.36 -0.01
CA GLN A 48 10.39 2.23 -1.01
C GLN A 48 11.92 2.20 -0.95
N ILE A 49 12.58 2.12 -2.12
CA ILE A 49 14.04 2.21 -2.27
C ILE A 49 14.59 3.43 -1.55
N GLN A 50 15.59 3.20 -0.71
CA GLN A 50 16.30 4.21 0.06
C GLN A 50 17.74 3.76 0.36
N PRO A 51 18.68 4.70 0.62
CA PRO A 51 20.10 4.37 0.76
C PRO A 51 20.45 3.62 2.06
N ASN A 52 19.52 3.53 3.03
CA ASN A 52 19.81 3.08 4.39
C ASN A 52 19.73 1.56 4.59
N GLY A 53 19.36 0.79 3.57
CA GLY A 53 19.25 -0.66 3.65
C GLY A 53 18.34 -1.26 2.59
N ILE A 54 18.23 -2.58 2.60
CA ILE A 54 17.46 -3.36 1.62
C ILE A 54 15.97 -3.08 1.78
N THR A 55 15.26 -2.93 0.67
CA THR A 55 13.82 -2.64 0.63
C THR A 55 13.07 -3.66 -0.22
N ILE A 56 11.75 -3.79 0.01
CA ILE A 56 10.90 -4.72 -0.76
C ILE A 56 10.92 -4.37 -2.26
N GLU A 57 10.79 -3.08 -2.61
CA GLU A 57 10.83 -2.60 -4.00
C GLU A 57 12.15 -2.94 -4.70
N GLU A 58 13.28 -2.80 -4.02
CA GLU A 58 14.61 -3.13 -4.56
C GLU A 58 14.75 -4.62 -4.86
N VAL A 59 14.27 -5.49 -3.95
CA VAL A 59 14.30 -6.95 -4.14
C VAL A 59 13.41 -7.36 -5.30
N LEU A 60 12.22 -6.78 -5.43
CA LEU A 60 11.33 -7.03 -6.56
C LEU A 60 11.95 -6.60 -7.88
N ASN A 61 12.48 -5.39 -7.99
CA ASN A 61 13.14 -4.86 -9.19
C ASN A 61 14.33 -5.75 -9.61
N THR A 62 15.18 -6.10 -8.64
CA THR A 62 16.35 -6.96 -8.89
C THR A 62 15.92 -8.35 -9.37
N THR A 63 14.86 -8.92 -8.78
CA THR A 63 14.36 -10.24 -9.14
C THR A 63 13.70 -10.24 -10.51
N LEU A 64 12.91 -9.22 -10.83
CA LEU A 64 12.33 -9.00 -12.15
C LEU A 64 13.42 -8.88 -13.23
N LYS A 65 14.45 -8.05 -12.98
CA LYS A 65 15.59 -7.92 -13.89
C LYS A 65 16.31 -9.24 -14.15
N LYS A 66 16.52 -10.06 -13.10
CA LYS A 66 17.11 -11.40 -13.25
C LYS A 66 16.21 -12.40 -13.97
N LEU A 67 14.89 -12.22 -13.91
CA LEU A 67 13.90 -13.11 -14.52
C LEU A 67 13.68 -12.79 -16.00
N THR A 68 13.52 -11.51 -16.33
CA THR A 68 13.11 -11.04 -17.67
C THR A 68 14.27 -10.51 -18.51
N GLY A 69 15.37 -10.08 -17.89
CA GLY A 69 16.46 -9.36 -18.54
C GLY A 69 16.18 -7.86 -18.73
N GLU A 70 15.00 -7.38 -18.32
CA GLU A 70 14.56 -5.98 -18.50
C GLU A 70 14.89 -5.15 -17.25
N ASP A 71 15.11 -3.84 -17.44
CA ASP A 71 15.32 -2.91 -16.32
C ASP A 71 13.97 -2.38 -15.83
N ILE A 72 13.32 -3.16 -14.99
CA ILE A 72 11.93 -2.94 -14.52
C ILE A 72 11.94 -2.22 -13.18
N HIS A 73 11.05 -1.23 -13.04
CA HIS A 73 10.76 -0.55 -11.79
C HIS A 73 9.28 -0.73 -11.41
N VAL A 74 9.03 -1.38 -10.29
CA VAL A 74 7.67 -1.58 -9.80
C VAL A 74 7.09 -0.29 -9.20
N ILE A 75 5.79 -0.09 -9.35
CA ILE A 75 5.04 1.01 -8.73
C ILE A 75 4.13 0.41 -7.68
N GLY A 76 4.44 0.60 -6.40
CA GLY A 76 3.66 0.08 -5.29
C GLY A 76 2.47 0.97 -4.91
N ALA A 77 1.36 0.37 -4.48
CA ALA A 77 0.15 1.04 -4.00
C ALA A 77 0.33 1.66 -2.61
N SER A 78 1.05 0.98 -1.74
CA SER A 78 1.28 1.45 -0.37
C SER A 78 2.76 1.41 -0.01
N ARG A 79 3.24 2.51 0.58
CA ARG A 79 4.58 2.59 1.17
C ARG A 79 4.47 2.18 2.64
N THR A 80 4.91 0.98 2.98
CA THR A 80 5.03 0.54 4.36
C THR A 80 6.34 1.02 4.95
N ASP A 81 6.34 1.31 6.26
CA ASP A 81 7.54 1.71 7.00
C ASP A 81 8.50 0.52 7.21
N SER A 82 9.73 0.82 7.64
CA SER A 82 10.69 -0.20 8.07
C SER A 82 10.08 -1.11 9.16
N GLY A 83 10.21 -2.41 9.00
CA GLY A 83 9.70 -3.42 9.93
C GLY A 83 8.19 -3.70 9.84
N VAL A 84 7.45 -3.04 8.94
CA VAL A 84 6.01 -3.25 8.74
C VAL A 84 5.77 -4.34 7.72
N HIS A 85 4.82 -5.24 8.01
CA HIS A 85 4.48 -6.39 7.18
C HIS A 85 3.35 -6.09 6.19
N ALA A 86 3.16 -6.98 5.22
CA ALA A 86 1.98 -6.98 4.37
C ALA A 86 1.57 -8.41 3.97
N LEU A 87 0.26 -8.63 3.83
CA LEU A 87 -0.33 -9.83 3.23
C LEU A 87 -0.87 -9.54 1.82
N GLY A 88 -1.14 -8.27 1.50
CA GLY A 88 -1.77 -7.89 0.24
C GLY A 88 -1.39 -6.49 -0.23
N ASN A 89 -0.08 -6.14 -0.30
CA ASN A 89 0.33 -4.93 -0.99
C ASN A 89 0.23 -5.15 -2.50
N VAL A 90 -0.12 -4.11 -3.24
CA VAL A 90 -0.29 -4.20 -4.70
C VAL A 90 0.82 -3.40 -5.39
N ALA A 91 1.40 -3.99 -6.42
CA ALA A 91 2.38 -3.33 -7.28
C ALA A 91 2.09 -3.60 -8.76
N VAL A 92 2.53 -2.70 -9.64
CA VAL A 92 2.48 -2.90 -11.08
C VAL A 92 3.82 -2.64 -11.72
N PHE A 93 4.05 -3.25 -12.87
CA PHE A 93 5.18 -2.96 -13.75
C PHE A 93 4.80 -3.24 -15.21
N ASP A 94 5.56 -2.63 -16.12
CA ASP A 94 5.41 -2.86 -17.55
C ASP A 94 6.52 -3.80 -18.04
N THR A 95 6.18 -4.73 -18.98
CA THR A 95 7.13 -5.72 -19.51
C THR A 95 6.76 -6.19 -20.92
N ASP A 96 7.78 -6.51 -21.72
CA ASP A 96 7.66 -7.23 -22.98
C ASP A 96 7.92 -8.75 -22.82
N SER A 97 8.16 -9.22 -21.59
CA SER A 97 8.43 -10.64 -21.29
C SER A 97 7.30 -11.55 -21.80
N PRO A 98 7.60 -12.70 -22.44
CA PRO A 98 6.60 -13.66 -22.91
C PRO A 98 5.95 -14.47 -21.80
N ILE A 99 6.36 -14.32 -20.55
CA ILE A 99 5.79 -15.08 -19.42
C ILE A 99 4.31 -14.71 -19.29
N PRO A 100 3.37 -15.69 -19.29
CA PRO A 100 1.94 -15.40 -19.09
C PRO A 100 1.71 -14.65 -17.78
N PRO A 101 0.82 -13.63 -17.75
CA PRO A 101 0.58 -12.80 -16.56
C PRO A 101 0.30 -13.60 -15.29
N GLU A 102 -0.55 -14.61 -15.39
CA GLU A 102 -0.94 -15.52 -14.29
C GLU A 102 0.19 -16.47 -13.84
N ARG A 103 1.25 -16.62 -14.65
CA ARG A 103 2.44 -17.41 -14.33
C ARG A 103 3.58 -16.59 -13.74
N MET A 104 3.49 -15.27 -13.81
CA MET A 104 4.53 -14.37 -13.29
C MET A 104 4.77 -14.59 -11.79
N ALA A 105 3.71 -14.77 -10.99
CA ALA A 105 3.82 -15.08 -9.57
C ALA A 105 4.67 -16.33 -9.31
N TYR A 106 4.43 -17.42 -10.04
CA TYR A 106 5.21 -18.68 -9.88
C TYR A 106 6.67 -18.49 -10.28
N ALA A 107 6.92 -17.74 -11.35
CA ALA A 107 8.29 -17.50 -11.83
C ALA A 107 9.09 -16.65 -10.83
N LEU A 108 8.47 -15.62 -10.25
CA LEU A 108 9.08 -14.76 -9.24
C LEU A 108 9.34 -15.50 -7.93
N ASN A 109 8.36 -16.25 -7.41
CA ASN A 109 8.48 -16.98 -6.13
C ASN A 109 9.59 -18.03 -6.11
N ARG A 110 10.05 -18.47 -7.29
CA ARG A 110 11.21 -19.38 -7.39
C ARG A 110 12.57 -18.68 -7.20
N LYS A 111 12.58 -17.35 -7.21
CA LYS A 111 13.79 -16.51 -7.17
C LYS A 111 13.79 -15.51 -6.02
N LEU A 112 12.62 -15.20 -5.49
CA LEU A 112 12.46 -14.34 -4.31
C LEU A 112 12.96 -15.04 -3.04
N PRO A 113 13.41 -14.31 -2.03
CA PRO A 113 13.65 -14.83 -0.70
C PRO A 113 12.33 -15.29 -0.05
N GLU A 114 12.41 -16.15 0.97
CA GLU A 114 11.25 -16.79 1.60
C GLU A 114 10.28 -15.82 2.29
N ASP A 115 10.78 -14.66 2.67
CA ASP A 115 10.04 -13.59 3.35
C ASP A 115 9.31 -12.62 2.40
N ILE A 116 9.40 -12.81 1.06
CA ILE A 116 8.64 -12.08 0.05
C ILE A 116 7.95 -13.06 -0.90
N VAL A 117 6.62 -13.00 -0.98
CA VAL A 117 5.81 -13.90 -1.80
C VAL A 117 4.86 -13.10 -2.70
N ILE A 118 4.81 -13.47 -3.97
CA ILE A 118 3.77 -12.99 -4.89
C ILE A 118 2.57 -13.93 -4.77
N VAL A 119 1.50 -13.42 -4.19
CA VAL A 119 0.26 -14.18 -3.94
C VAL A 119 -0.54 -14.37 -5.22
N LYS A 120 -0.58 -13.33 -6.06
CA LYS A 120 -1.31 -13.31 -7.34
C LYS A 120 -0.58 -12.44 -8.34
N SER A 121 -0.70 -12.78 -9.62
CA SER A 121 -0.31 -11.90 -10.74
C SER A 121 -1.35 -11.99 -11.85
N ASP A 122 -1.67 -10.85 -12.45
CA ASP A 122 -2.61 -10.71 -13.56
C ASP A 122 -2.25 -9.50 -14.43
N GLU A 123 -2.82 -9.43 -15.63
CA GLU A 123 -2.67 -8.29 -16.52
C GLU A 123 -3.76 -7.26 -16.26
N VAL A 124 -3.39 -5.98 -16.27
CA VAL A 124 -4.30 -4.86 -16.11
C VAL A 124 -4.15 -3.87 -17.29
N PRO A 125 -5.14 -2.99 -17.52
CA PRO A 125 -5.02 -1.98 -18.58
C PRO A 125 -3.74 -1.15 -18.47
N PRO A 126 -3.12 -0.72 -19.57
CA PRO A 126 -1.84 0.01 -19.57
C PRO A 126 -1.86 1.31 -18.76
N ASN A 127 -3.02 1.93 -18.59
CA ASN A 127 -3.21 3.16 -17.80
C ASN A 127 -3.60 2.88 -16.33
N TRP A 128 -3.75 1.60 -15.93
CA TRP A 128 -4.09 1.25 -14.55
C TRP A 128 -2.97 1.63 -13.58
N HIS A 129 -3.29 2.39 -12.53
CA HIS A 129 -2.29 2.83 -11.56
C HIS A 129 -2.72 2.45 -10.13
N PRO A 130 -1.86 1.81 -9.30
CA PRO A 130 -2.28 1.21 -8.04
C PRO A 130 -2.67 2.21 -6.94
N ARG A 131 -2.48 3.53 -7.16
CA ARG A 131 -2.83 4.60 -6.20
C ARG A 131 -3.95 5.50 -6.66
N TYR A 132 -4.24 5.53 -7.98
CA TYR A 132 -5.15 6.51 -8.58
C TYR A 132 -6.30 5.79 -9.28
N GLN A 133 -6.96 4.88 -8.56
CA GLN A 133 -8.24 4.30 -8.97
C GLN A 133 -9.37 5.00 -8.21
N ASP A 134 -10.54 5.02 -8.82
CA ASP A 134 -11.75 5.48 -8.14
C ASP A 134 -12.00 4.62 -6.94
N ARG A 135 -12.27 4.92 -5.80
CA ARG A 135 -12.58 4.09 -4.63
C ARG A 135 -11.53 3.00 -4.30
N VAL A 136 -10.38 3.44 -3.85
CA VAL A 136 -9.39 2.56 -3.22
C VAL A 136 -9.62 2.54 -1.71
N SER A 137 -9.70 1.37 -1.11
CA SER A 137 -9.63 1.23 0.35
C SER A 137 -8.46 0.35 0.77
N LYS A 138 -7.90 0.64 1.94
CA LYS A 138 -6.78 -0.09 2.54
C LYS A 138 -7.17 -0.54 3.92
N THR A 139 -6.91 -1.81 4.22
CA THR A 139 -7.13 -2.38 5.55
C THR A 139 -5.80 -2.73 6.18
N TYR A 140 -5.53 -2.16 7.34
CA TYR A 140 -4.39 -2.46 8.18
C TYR A 140 -4.85 -3.14 9.47
N GLU A 141 -4.01 -4.00 10.03
CA GLU A 141 -4.22 -4.60 11.33
C GLU A 141 -3.00 -4.39 12.21
N TYR A 142 -3.22 -3.97 13.45
CA TYR A 142 -2.18 -3.80 14.47
C TYR A 142 -2.38 -4.81 15.58
N HIS A 143 -1.38 -5.67 15.79
CA HIS A 143 -1.40 -6.75 16.76
C HIS A 143 -0.69 -6.34 18.06
N ILE A 144 -1.34 -6.59 19.19
CA ILE A 144 -0.82 -6.35 20.52
C ILE A 144 -0.88 -7.66 21.30
N TYR A 145 0.24 -8.07 21.85
CA TYR A 145 0.31 -9.17 22.81
C TYR A 145 0.28 -8.59 24.24
N ASN A 146 -0.86 -8.72 24.92
CA ASN A 146 -1.11 -8.17 26.25
C ASN A 146 -1.05 -9.27 27.31
N ALA A 147 0.11 -9.45 27.93
CA ALA A 147 0.37 -10.49 28.91
C ALA A 147 1.40 -10.02 29.94
N PRO A 148 1.49 -10.65 31.15
CA PRO A 148 2.48 -10.27 32.16
C PRO A 148 3.93 -10.47 31.73
N VAL A 149 4.20 -11.42 30.82
CA VAL A 149 5.53 -11.75 30.30
C VAL A 149 5.50 -11.84 28.77
N PRO A 150 6.61 -11.48 28.08
CA PRO A 150 6.67 -11.56 26.63
C PRO A 150 6.71 -13.01 26.14
N ASP A 151 6.19 -13.21 24.92
CA ASP A 151 6.32 -14.46 24.15
C ASP A 151 7.34 -14.24 23.02
N PRO A 152 8.48 -14.97 23.00
CA PRO A 152 9.48 -14.80 21.94
C PRO A 152 8.99 -15.20 20.57
N MET A 153 7.94 -16.03 20.45
CA MET A 153 7.36 -16.44 19.17
C MET A 153 6.48 -15.34 18.56
N LYS A 154 6.00 -14.39 19.38
CA LYS A 154 5.16 -13.27 18.94
C LYS A 154 5.95 -11.99 18.65
N ARG A 155 7.24 -11.93 19.00
CA ARG A 155 8.05 -10.70 18.97
C ARG A 155 8.16 -10.02 17.61
N ARG A 156 7.99 -10.78 16.50
CA ARG A 156 8.08 -10.24 15.15
C ARG A 156 6.76 -9.73 14.58
N TYR A 157 5.63 -10.15 15.18
CA TYR A 157 4.30 -9.91 14.60
C TYR A 157 3.32 -9.29 15.58
N SER A 158 3.78 -8.86 16.74
CA SER A 158 2.96 -8.14 17.72
C SER A 158 3.80 -7.28 18.64
N THR A 159 3.19 -6.18 19.09
CA THR A 159 3.79 -5.33 20.14
C THR A 159 3.43 -5.86 21.52
N PHE A 160 4.43 -6.12 22.34
CA PHE A 160 4.23 -6.57 23.71
C PHE A 160 3.83 -5.43 24.65
N VAL A 161 2.77 -5.63 25.44
CA VAL A 161 2.32 -4.73 26.50
C VAL A 161 2.08 -5.52 27.77
N SER A 162 2.90 -5.26 28.81
CA SER A 162 2.87 -6.03 30.07
C SER A 162 1.75 -5.62 31.04
N PHE A 163 1.19 -4.42 30.89
CA PHE A 163 0.13 -3.92 31.77
C PHE A 163 -1.25 -4.27 31.20
N PRO A 164 -2.21 -4.64 32.09
CA PRO A 164 -3.58 -4.92 31.64
C PRO A 164 -4.15 -3.77 30.81
N MET A 165 -4.89 -4.11 29.77
CA MET A 165 -5.54 -3.16 28.90
C MET A 165 -7.05 -3.39 28.87
N ASP A 166 -7.81 -2.30 28.82
CA ASP A 166 -9.26 -2.26 28.71
C ASP A 166 -9.64 -2.05 27.24
N ALA A 167 -10.00 -3.15 26.56
CA ALA A 167 -10.36 -3.12 25.13
C ALA A 167 -11.69 -2.38 24.89
N ASP A 168 -12.60 -2.33 25.87
CA ASP A 168 -13.87 -1.60 25.72
C ASP A 168 -13.63 -0.10 25.69
N LYS A 169 -12.77 0.43 26.55
CA LYS A 169 -12.34 1.83 26.48
C LYS A 169 -11.60 2.15 25.18
N MET A 170 -10.81 1.21 24.66
CA MET A 170 -10.17 1.39 23.35
C MET A 170 -11.21 1.51 22.24
N ARG A 171 -12.29 0.69 22.25
CA ARG A 171 -13.41 0.78 21.27
C ARG A 171 -14.14 2.11 21.39
N GLU A 172 -14.43 2.57 22.60
CA GLU A 172 -15.04 3.88 22.83
C GLU A 172 -14.17 5.01 22.26
N GLY A 173 -12.86 4.97 22.49
CA GLY A 173 -11.92 5.97 21.94
C GLY A 173 -11.80 5.89 20.42
N ALA A 174 -11.77 4.70 19.85
CA ALA A 174 -11.68 4.47 18.41
C ALA A 174 -12.88 5.03 17.64
N ALA A 175 -14.07 5.01 18.23
CA ALA A 175 -15.29 5.51 17.62
C ALA A 175 -15.20 6.99 17.19
N TYR A 176 -14.40 7.80 17.88
CA TYR A 176 -14.19 9.21 17.49
C TYR A 176 -13.33 9.40 16.23
N LEU A 177 -12.65 8.37 15.76
CA LEU A 177 -11.78 8.42 14.59
C LEU A 177 -12.47 7.97 13.29
N THR A 178 -13.67 7.38 13.38
CA THR A 178 -14.45 6.93 12.22
C THR A 178 -15.08 8.12 11.51
N GLY A 179 -15.05 8.12 10.18
CA GLY A 179 -15.54 9.20 9.33
C GLY A 179 -14.42 10.01 8.70
N GLU A 180 -14.79 11.12 8.05
CA GLU A 180 -13.87 12.06 7.45
C GLU A 180 -13.38 13.08 8.47
N HIS A 181 -12.08 13.13 8.69
CA HIS A 181 -11.44 14.03 9.65
C HIS A 181 -10.09 14.53 9.16
N ASP A 182 -9.64 15.64 9.75
CA ASP A 182 -8.26 16.11 9.62
C ASP A 182 -7.36 15.35 10.63
N PHE A 183 -6.56 14.41 10.13
CA PHE A 183 -5.68 13.57 10.93
C PHE A 183 -4.29 14.17 11.16
N ALA A 184 -4.12 15.49 11.17
CA ALA A 184 -2.83 16.13 11.42
C ALA A 184 -2.17 15.66 12.74
N SER A 185 -2.95 15.45 13.83
CA SER A 185 -2.44 14.89 15.10
C SER A 185 -1.91 13.47 14.98
N PHE A 186 -2.38 12.71 14.00
CA PHE A 186 -2.00 11.33 13.77
C PHE A 186 -1.03 11.16 12.59
N CYS A 187 -0.34 12.24 12.22
CA CYS A 187 0.63 12.26 11.13
C CYS A 187 2.02 12.60 11.66
N ASN A 188 3.07 11.96 11.12
CA ASN A 188 4.44 12.33 11.47
C ASN A 188 4.77 13.72 10.87
N ILE A 189 5.42 14.58 11.65
CA ILE A 189 5.77 15.98 11.32
C ILE A 189 6.68 16.06 10.07
N ARG A 190 7.42 15.02 9.74
CA ARG A 190 8.36 14.99 8.59
C ARG A 190 7.68 14.73 7.24
N THR A 191 6.39 14.96 7.13
CA THR A 191 5.66 14.77 5.87
C THR A 191 5.47 16.08 5.13
N ASN A 192 5.67 16.07 3.81
CA ASN A 192 5.36 17.19 2.91
C ASN A 192 3.91 17.12 2.38
N VAL A 193 3.02 16.41 3.08
CA VAL A 193 1.63 16.25 2.66
C VAL A 193 0.85 17.50 3.08
N GLU A 194 0.35 18.24 2.10
CA GLU A 194 -0.45 19.46 2.32
C GLU A 194 -1.87 19.13 2.83
N ASN A 195 -2.46 18.01 2.40
CA ASN A 195 -3.80 17.60 2.80
C ASN A 195 -3.75 16.42 3.76
N THR A 196 -4.11 16.68 5.03
CA THR A 196 -4.17 15.68 6.10
C THR A 196 -5.57 15.09 6.34
N VAL A 197 -6.56 15.49 5.54
CA VAL A 197 -7.93 14.93 5.61
C VAL A 197 -7.95 13.50 5.05
N ARG A 198 -8.48 12.56 5.83
CA ARG A 198 -8.68 11.16 5.45
C ARG A 198 -10.04 10.68 5.93
N THR A 199 -10.54 9.63 5.28
CA THR A 199 -11.75 8.93 5.72
C THR A 199 -11.36 7.58 6.27
N ILE A 200 -11.70 7.32 7.52
CA ILE A 200 -11.68 5.99 8.11
C ILE A 200 -13.09 5.43 8.03
N ASP A 201 -13.25 4.35 7.27
CA ASP A 201 -14.54 3.70 7.06
C ASP A 201 -14.94 2.91 8.31
N GLU A 202 -13.95 2.23 8.93
CA GLU A 202 -14.19 1.37 10.08
C GLU A 202 -12.93 1.19 10.93
N ILE A 203 -13.13 1.10 12.27
CA ILE A 203 -12.12 0.60 13.22
C ILE A 203 -12.75 -0.51 14.04
N VAL A 204 -12.19 -1.72 13.96
CA VAL A 204 -12.63 -2.88 14.75
C VAL A 204 -11.55 -3.24 15.75
N ILE A 205 -11.90 -3.39 17.02
CA ILE A 205 -11.00 -3.85 18.07
C ILE A 205 -11.52 -5.18 18.64
N GLU A 206 -10.75 -6.23 18.40
CA GLU A 206 -11.01 -7.57 18.91
C GLU A 206 -10.07 -7.88 20.08
N ASN A 207 -10.58 -8.58 21.08
CA ASN A 207 -9.79 -9.05 22.21
C ASN A 207 -10.05 -10.55 22.40
N SER A 208 -9.01 -11.35 22.24
CA SER A 208 -9.05 -12.80 22.41
C SER A 208 -7.94 -13.24 23.35
N GLY A 209 -8.28 -13.32 24.64
CA GLY A 209 -7.30 -13.67 25.68
C GLY A 209 -6.20 -12.62 25.79
N SER A 210 -4.97 -13.00 25.45
CA SER A 210 -3.80 -12.10 25.47
C SER A 210 -3.59 -11.35 24.16
N ASP A 211 -4.38 -11.61 23.14
CA ASP A 211 -4.23 -10.99 21.81
C ASP A 211 -5.29 -9.91 21.62
N ILE A 212 -4.84 -8.69 21.37
CA ILE A 212 -5.71 -7.58 21.00
C ILE A 212 -5.32 -7.15 19.59
N THR A 213 -6.31 -7.04 18.69
CA THR A 213 -6.11 -6.56 17.33
C THR A 213 -6.89 -5.27 17.11
N ILE A 214 -6.27 -4.32 16.40
CA ILE A 214 -6.89 -3.07 15.97
C ILE A 214 -6.87 -3.09 14.44
N ARG A 215 -8.03 -3.32 13.80
CA ARG A 215 -8.18 -3.30 12.35
C ARG A 215 -8.74 -1.96 11.93
N VAL A 216 -8.08 -1.31 10.98
CA VAL A 216 -8.45 0.02 10.47
C VAL A 216 -8.60 -0.05 8.96
N THR A 217 -9.77 0.32 8.45
CA THR A 217 -10.08 0.41 7.01
C THR A 217 -10.38 1.86 6.65
N GLY A 218 -9.81 2.35 5.53
CA GLY A 218 -10.05 3.71 5.06
C GLY A 218 -9.49 3.96 3.66
N ASN A 219 -9.80 5.14 3.11
CA ASN A 219 -9.44 5.54 1.74
C ASN A 219 -7.92 5.76 1.54
N GLY A 220 -7.18 5.92 2.62
CA GLY A 220 -5.74 6.14 2.63
C GLY A 220 -5.25 6.59 4.01
N PHE A 221 -3.94 6.44 4.22
CA PHE A 221 -3.34 6.76 5.51
C PHE A 221 -2.13 7.68 5.34
N LEU A 222 -1.93 8.56 6.31
CA LEU A 222 -0.78 9.44 6.41
C LEU A 222 0.43 8.66 6.94
N TYR A 223 1.60 9.26 6.85
CA TYR A 223 2.84 8.66 7.37
C TYR A 223 2.73 8.33 8.86
N ASN A 224 2.93 7.07 9.22
CA ASN A 224 2.77 6.49 10.55
C ASN A 224 1.35 6.55 11.16
N MET A 225 0.32 6.95 10.41
CA MET A 225 -1.02 7.23 10.95
C MET A 225 -1.59 6.07 11.77
N VAL A 226 -1.63 4.86 11.21
CA VAL A 226 -2.20 3.68 11.91
C VAL A 226 -1.40 3.35 13.17
N ARG A 227 -0.07 3.48 13.15
CA ARG A 227 0.79 3.25 14.32
C ARG A 227 0.58 4.31 15.42
N ILE A 228 0.32 5.56 15.04
CA ILE A 228 0.00 6.63 16.00
C ILE A 228 -1.40 6.41 16.59
N ILE A 229 -2.37 5.98 15.80
CA ILE A 229 -3.70 5.57 16.27
C ILE A 229 -3.54 4.42 17.28
N ALA A 230 -2.82 3.36 16.92
CA ALA A 230 -2.58 2.22 17.82
C ALA A 230 -1.91 2.66 19.13
N GLY A 231 -0.85 3.47 19.06
CA GLY A 231 -0.17 3.98 20.25
C GLY A 231 -1.06 4.87 21.14
N THR A 232 -1.97 5.63 20.54
CA THR A 232 -2.96 6.44 21.26
C THR A 232 -4.00 5.55 21.94
N LEU A 233 -4.52 4.54 21.25
CA LEU A 233 -5.49 3.58 21.79
C LEU A 233 -4.87 2.69 22.88
N ILE A 234 -3.59 2.32 22.77
CA ILE A 234 -2.87 1.65 23.84
C ILE A 234 -2.84 2.51 25.12
N ARG A 235 -2.65 3.82 25.00
CA ARG A 235 -2.73 4.73 26.15
C ARG A 235 -4.12 4.79 26.78
N VAL A 236 -5.17 4.73 25.95
CA VAL A 236 -6.57 4.64 26.40
C VAL A 236 -6.79 3.32 27.16
N GLY A 237 -6.43 2.18 26.55
CA GLY A 237 -6.57 0.85 27.18
C GLY A 237 -5.85 0.72 28.50
N ARG A 238 -4.69 1.37 28.64
CA ARG A 238 -3.91 1.41 29.89
C ARG A 238 -4.43 2.44 30.92
N GLY A 239 -5.46 3.22 30.59
CA GLY A 239 -6.04 4.24 31.47
C GLY A 239 -5.24 5.53 31.61
N PHE A 240 -4.19 5.76 30.78
CA PHE A 240 -3.48 7.07 30.75
C PHE A 240 -4.30 8.16 30.08
N TYR A 241 -5.16 7.78 29.12
CA TYR A 241 -6.11 8.65 28.45
C TYR A 241 -7.52 8.15 28.71
N THR A 242 -8.47 9.07 28.85
CA THR A 242 -9.89 8.73 28.73
C THR A 242 -10.25 8.50 27.28
N PRO A 243 -11.32 7.74 26.95
CA PRO A 243 -11.80 7.62 25.57
C PRO A 243 -12.05 8.97 24.89
N GLY A 244 -12.65 9.94 25.61
CA GLY A 244 -12.90 11.29 25.11
C GLY A 244 -11.65 12.09 24.73
N LYS A 245 -10.48 11.77 25.34
CA LYS A 245 -9.20 12.41 24.97
C LYS A 245 -8.83 12.17 23.50
N VAL A 246 -9.27 11.07 22.90
CA VAL A 246 -9.03 10.79 21.48
C VAL A 246 -9.68 11.86 20.59
N LYS A 247 -10.91 12.29 20.93
CA LYS A 247 -11.59 13.40 20.25
C LYS A 247 -10.82 14.71 20.39
N GLU A 248 -10.39 15.05 21.62
CA GLU A 248 -9.60 16.27 21.86
C GLU A 248 -8.30 16.28 21.06
N ILE A 249 -7.61 15.12 20.97
CA ILE A 249 -6.40 14.94 20.16
C ILE A 249 -6.68 15.20 18.68
N LEU A 250 -7.80 14.65 18.16
CA LEU A 250 -8.19 14.83 16.76
C LEU A 250 -8.45 16.32 16.46
N GLU A 251 -9.20 16.98 17.32
CA GLU A 251 -9.55 18.40 17.18
C GLU A 251 -8.35 19.34 17.35
N ALA A 252 -7.35 18.97 18.15
CA ALA A 252 -6.14 19.76 18.41
C ALA A 252 -5.26 19.93 17.17
N ARG A 253 -5.28 18.99 16.22
CA ARG A 253 -4.44 18.96 15.00
C ARG A 253 -2.95 19.13 15.29
N GLN A 254 -2.50 18.61 16.41
CA GLN A 254 -1.12 18.67 16.88
C GLN A 254 -0.57 17.29 17.20
N ARG A 255 0.52 16.90 16.52
CA ARG A 255 1.15 15.58 16.70
C ARG A 255 1.56 15.29 18.17
N THR A 256 1.96 16.33 18.92
CA THR A 256 2.42 16.23 20.30
C THR A 256 1.33 15.80 21.27
N GLU A 257 0.06 16.03 20.95
CA GLU A 257 -1.08 15.62 21.76
C GLU A 257 -1.38 14.11 21.65
N ALA A 258 -1.09 13.51 20.50
CA ALA A 258 -1.33 12.09 20.28
C ALA A 258 -0.34 11.19 21.02
N GLY A 259 -0.69 9.92 21.13
CA GLY A 259 0.19 8.90 21.69
C GLY A 259 1.49 8.72 20.90
N VAL A 260 2.43 7.98 21.47
CA VAL A 260 3.67 7.60 20.78
C VAL A 260 3.36 6.78 19.54
N THR A 261 4.23 6.85 18.54
CA THR A 261 4.15 5.94 17.38
C THR A 261 4.42 4.53 17.87
N ALA A 262 3.44 3.65 17.75
CA ALA A 262 3.59 2.25 18.16
C ALA A 262 4.65 1.53 17.30
N PRO A 263 5.33 0.51 17.82
CA PRO A 263 6.37 -0.24 17.12
C PRO A 263 5.89 -0.82 15.77
N PRO A 264 6.77 -0.98 14.77
CA PRO A 264 6.36 -1.41 13.43
C PRO A 264 5.96 -2.90 13.35
N GLU A 265 6.55 -3.76 14.17
CA GLU A 265 6.35 -5.21 14.15
C GLU A 265 4.91 -5.64 14.44
N GLY A 266 4.11 -4.77 15.05
CA GLY A 266 2.69 -5.02 15.25
C GLY A 266 1.83 -4.72 14.02
N LEU A 267 2.34 -4.00 13.02
CA LEU A 267 1.54 -3.51 11.90
C LEU A 267 1.66 -4.40 10.66
N THR A 268 0.50 -4.78 10.12
CA THR A 268 0.40 -5.52 8.85
C THR A 268 -0.62 -4.84 7.92
N LEU A 269 -0.23 -4.57 6.68
CA LEU A 269 -1.17 -4.23 5.61
C LEU A 269 -1.86 -5.52 5.16
N LEU A 270 -3.13 -5.69 5.52
CA LEU A 270 -3.88 -6.92 5.20
C LEU A 270 -4.24 -6.98 3.71
N ARG A 271 -4.84 -5.89 3.19
CA ARG A 271 -5.32 -5.85 1.81
C ARG A 271 -5.49 -4.43 1.30
N ILE A 272 -5.51 -4.33 -0.01
CA ILE A 272 -5.96 -3.15 -0.75
C ILE A 272 -7.12 -3.59 -1.64
N SER A 273 -8.27 -2.93 -1.51
CA SER A 273 -9.46 -3.22 -2.29
C SER A 273 -9.68 -2.12 -3.32
N TYR A 274 -10.03 -2.53 -4.53
CA TYR A 274 -10.38 -1.66 -5.65
C TYR A 274 -11.83 -1.95 -6.05
N GLU A 275 -12.67 -0.93 -6.14
CA GLU A 275 -13.98 -1.08 -6.79
C GLU A 275 -13.77 -0.91 -8.30
N GLU A 276 -13.79 -2.00 -9.04
CA GLU A 276 -14.03 -1.99 -10.49
C GLU A 276 -15.53 -1.99 -10.73
N GLU A 277 -16.02 -1.36 -11.82
CA GLU A 277 -17.44 -1.29 -12.12
C GLU A 277 -18.08 -2.69 -12.05
N GLY A 278 -18.83 -2.95 -10.97
CA GLY A 278 -19.63 -4.16 -10.75
C GLY A 278 -18.94 -5.32 -10.03
N LYS A 279 -17.68 -5.22 -9.60
CA LYS A 279 -17.01 -6.24 -8.77
C LYS A 279 -16.09 -5.57 -7.75
N CYS A 280 -16.30 -5.85 -6.47
CA CYS A 280 -15.31 -5.54 -5.43
C CYS A 280 -14.23 -6.64 -5.47
N GLU A 281 -13.05 -6.35 -6.03
CA GLU A 281 -11.89 -7.24 -5.90
C GLU A 281 -11.09 -6.81 -4.65
N ALA A 282 -11.14 -7.65 -3.62
CA ALA A 282 -10.27 -7.56 -2.46
C ALA A 282 -9.09 -8.53 -2.64
N PHE A 283 -7.88 -8.05 -2.44
CA PHE A 283 -6.63 -8.81 -2.50
C PHE A 283 -5.98 -8.89 -1.13
#